data_edf41c5829cae60f6f9573641c5ea421
#
_entry.id   edf41c5829cae60f6f9573641c5ea421
#
_cell.length_a   1.000
_cell.length_b   1.000
_cell.length_c   1.000
_cell.angle_alpha   90.00
_cell.angle_beta   90.00
_cell.angle_gamma   90.00
#
_symmetry.space_group_name_H-M   'P 1'
#
loop_
_entity.id
_entity.type
_entity.pdbx_description
1 polymer ?
#
loop_
_entity_poly.entity_id
_entity_poly.type
_entity_poly.pdbx_seq_one_letter_code
_entity_poly.pdbx_strand_id
1 'polypeptide(L)'
;MSEAILQVSDLSVYYNKKKALNSVSLSFQPKEITALIGPSGSGKSTYLRSLNRMNDTIDIAKVTGQILYQGIDVNRPEINVYEMRKHIGMVFQRPNPFAKSIYRNITFAHERAGVKDKKVLDEIVETSLRQAALWDQVKDDLHKSALMLSGGQQQRLCIARAISVKPDILLMDEPASALDPIATAQLEETMLELKKDFTIIIVTHSMQQAARASDYTGFFYLGDLIEYDKTSNIFQNAKLQSTNDYVTGHFG
;
A
#
# COMPACT_ATOMS: atom_id res chain seq x y z
N MET A 1 14.18 -8.79 19.19
CA MET A 1 13.42 -8.73 17.93
C MET A 1 12.37 -7.64 18.15
N SER A 2 12.27 -6.68 17.24
CA SER A 2 11.20 -5.67 17.33
C SER A 2 9.84 -6.38 17.23
N GLU A 3 8.86 -5.92 17.99
CA GLU A 3 7.50 -6.42 17.89
C GLU A 3 6.91 -6.03 16.53
N ALA A 4 6.21 -6.97 15.87
CA ALA A 4 5.62 -6.70 14.57
C ALA A 4 4.55 -5.60 14.67
N ILE A 5 4.58 -4.64 13.76
CA ILE A 5 3.61 -3.52 13.74
C ILE A 5 2.22 -3.98 13.33
N LEU A 6 2.15 -5.00 12.47
CA LEU A 6 0.90 -5.61 12.00
C LEU A 6 1.06 -7.13 11.99
N GLN A 7 0.13 -7.84 12.63
CA GLN A 7 0.09 -9.29 12.67
C GLN A 7 -1.25 -9.78 12.14
N VAL A 8 -1.21 -10.72 11.23
CA VAL A 8 -2.40 -11.33 10.63
C VAL A 8 -2.39 -12.81 10.95
N SER A 9 -3.51 -13.33 11.46
CA SER A 9 -3.68 -14.74 11.81
C SER A 9 -4.95 -15.29 11.17
N ASP A 10 -4.79 -16.37 10.41
CA ASP A 10 -5.85 -17.17 9.80
C ASP A 10 -6.86 -16.34 8.97
N LEU A 11 -6.38 -15.30 8.28
CA LEU A 11 -7.22 -14.42 7.49
C LEU A 11 -7.84 -15.17 6.32
N SER A 12 -9.15 -15.27 6.31
CA SER A 12 -9.93 -15.80 5.18
C SER A 12 -10.93 -14.75 4.70
N VAL A 13 -11.10 -14.67 3.38
CA VAL A 13 -12.05 -13.75 2.76
C VAL A 13 -12.93 -14.52 1.80
N TYR A 14 -14.22 -14.25 1.88
CA TYR A 14 -15.26 -14.84 1.02
C TYR A 14 -16.00 -13.73 0.28
N TYR A 15 -16.25 -13.95 -1.00
CA TYR A 15 -17.20 -13.17 -1.81
C TYR A 15 -18.40 -14.07 -2.11
N ASN A 16 -19.53 -13.84 -1.42
CA ASN A 16 -20.64 -14.79 -1.35
C ASN A 16 -20.14 -16.17 -0.91
N LYS A 17 -20.28 -17.20 -1.80
CA LYS A 17 -19.85 -18.58 -1.55
C LYS A 17 -18.40 -18.87 -1.99
N LYS A 18 -17.77 -17.95 -2.73
CA LYS A 18 -16.42 -18.16 -3.26
C LYS A 18 -15.39 -17.70 -2.22
N LYS A 19 -14.55 -18.62 -1.75
CA LYS A 19 -13.41 -18.30 -0.90
C LYS A 19 -12.28 -17.70 -1.75
N ALA A 20 -11.84 -16.52 -1.40
CA ALA A 20 -10.80 -15.76 -2.11
C ALA A 20 -9.44 -15.78 -1.40
N LEU A 21 -9.45 -16.02 -0.06
CA LEU A 21 -8.24 -16.21 0.74
C LEU A 21 -8.43 -17.38 1.71
N ASN A 22 -7.39 -18.19 1.90
CA ASN A 22 -7.42 -19.45 2.63
C ASN A 22 -6.53 -19.39 3.88
N SER A 23 -7.03 -18.81 5.00
CA SER A 23 -6.33 -18.79 6.30
C SER A 23 -4.88 -18.26 6.21
N VAL A 24 -4.71 -17.10 5.60
CA VAL A 24 -3.39 -16.49 5.43
C VAL A 24 -2.93 -15.88 6.74
N SER A 25 -1.72 -16.25 7.20
CA SER A 25 -1.07 -15.69 8.38
C SER A 25 0.26 -15.06 7.99
N LEU A 26 0.49 -13.80 8.41
CA LEU A 26 1.68 -13.04 8.06
C LEU A 26 1.90 -11.90 9.06
N SER A 27 3.17 -11.58 9.33
CA SER A 27 3.55 -10.49 10.23
C SER A 27 4.49 -9.52 9.52
N PHE A 28 4.28 -8.23 9.78
CA PHE A 28 5.04 -7.15 9.16
C PHE A 28 5.85 -6.41 10.21
N GLN A 29 7.13 -6.21 9.95
CA GLN A 29 8.02 -5.45 10.82
C GLN A 29 7.94 -3.96 10.50
N PRO A 30 8.15 -3.09 11.49
CA PRO A 30 8.14 -1.65 11.26
C PRO A 30 9.28 -1.23 10.32
N LYS A 31 8.99 -0.27 9.43
CA LYS A 31 9.96 0.35 8.52
C LYS A 31 10.62 -0.63 7.54
N GLU A 32 9.87 -1.62 7.11
CA GLU A 32 10.25 -2.55 6.05
C GLU A 32 9.27 -2.45 4.87
N ILE A 33 9.74 -2.81 3.69
CA ILE A 33 8.92 -2.95 2.49
C ILE A 33 8.67 -4.44 2.28
N THR A 34 7.40 -4.84 2.32
CA THR A 34 6.96 -6.19 1.96
C THR A 34 6.23 -6.17 0.62
N ALA A 35 6.73 -6.93 -0.37
CA ALA A 35 6.05 -7.13 -1.63
C ALA A 35 5.18 -8.39 -1.59
N LEU A 36 3.96 -8.29 -2.10
CA LEU A 36 3.06 -9.41 -2.34
C LEU A 36 3.01 -9.66 -3.85
N ILE A 37 3.50 -10.82 -4.28
CA ILE A 37 3.58 -11.22 -5.69
C ILE A 37 2.70 -12.44 -5.95
N GLY A 38 2.41 -12.73 -7.22
CA GLY A 38 1.60 -13.88 -7.65
C GLY A 38 0.72 -13.54 -8.86
N PRO A 39 0.12 -14.54 -9.51
CA PRO A 39 -0.73 -14.34 -10.67
C PRO A 39 -1.94 -13.46 -10.38
N SER A 40 -2.58 -12.93 -11.44
CA SER A 40 -3.85 -12.22 -11.31
C SER A 40 -4.92 -13.12 -10.68
N GLY A 41 -5.70 -12.57 -9.76
CA GLY A 41 -6.74 -13.33 -9.06
C GLY A 41 -6.25 -14.24 -7.93
N SER A 42 -4.96 -14.22 -7.57
CA SER A 42 -4.42 -15.03 -6.46
C SER A 42 -4.78 -14.53 -5.05
N GLY A 43 -5.50 -13.40 -4.93
CA GLY A 43 -5.96 -12.89 -3.63
C GLY A 43 -5.15 -11.74 -3.03
N LYS A 44 -4.03 -11.31 -3.64
CA LYS A 44 -3.13 -10.25 -3.13
C LYS A 44 -3.84 -8.95 -2.75
N SER A 45 -4.59 -8.37 -3.69
CA SER A 45 -5.33 -7.12 -3.45
C SER A 45 -6.47 -7.33 -2.44
N THR A 46 -7.08 -8.51 -2.41
CA THR A 46 -8.07 -8.88 -1.38
C THR A 46 -7.42 -8.92 -0.01
N TYR A 47 -6.24 -9.52 0.10
CA TYR A 47 -5.44 -9.52 1.33
C TYR A 47 -5.07 -8.09 1.75
N LEU A 48 -4.45 -7.33 0.85
CA LEU A 48 -4.03 -5.94 1.13
C LEU A 48 -5.20 -5.09 1.64
N ARG A 49 -6.35 -5.15 0.96
CA ARG A 49 -7.56 -4.40 1.32
C ARG A 49 -8.21 -4.85 2.63
N SER A 50 -7.94 -6.07 3.09
CA SER A 50 -8.39 -6.52 4.41
C SER A 50 -7.66 -5.80 5.53
N LEU A 51 -6.36 -5.46 5.34
CA LEU A 51 -5.51 -4.90 6.38
C LEU A 51 -6.01 -3.54 6.90
N ASN A 52 -6.77 -2.79 6.10
CA ASN A 52 -7.39 -1.52 6.49
C ASN A 52 -8.92 -1.53 6.34
N ARG A 53 -9.52 -2.71 6.33
CA ARG A 53 -10.98 -2.91 6.26
C ARG A 53 -11.65 -2.31 5.00
N MET A 54 -10.90 -2.16 3.88
CA MET A 54 -11.51 -1.71 2.62
C MET A 54 -12.49 -2.74 2.04
N ASN A 55 -12.37 -4.02 2.40
CA ASN A 55 -13.34 -5.04 1.99
C ASN A 55 -14.73 -4.85 2.64
N ASP A 56 -14.83 -4.10 3.76
CA ASP A 56 -16.12 -3.74 4.38
C ASP A 56 -17.04 -2.90 3.44
N THR A 57 -16.46 -2.30 2.41
CA THR A 57 -17.23 -1.53 1.41
C THR A 57 -17.85 -2.40 0.31
N ILE A 58 -17.65 -3.71 0.38
CA ILE A 58 -18.14 -4.69 -0.59
C ILE A 58 -19.19 -5.57 0.11
N ASP A 59 -20.46 -5.36 -0.18
CA ASP A 59 -21.59 -6.00 0.52
C ASP A 59 -21.52 -7.53 0.56
N ILE A 60 -20.95 -8.14 -0.47
CA ILE A 60 -20.81 -9.60 -0.59
C ILE A 60 -19.54 -10.15 0.06
N ALA A 61 -18.67 -9.28 0.60
CA ALA A 61 -17.44 -9.70 1.22
C ALA A 61 -17.64 -10.07 2.69
N LYS A 62 -17.05 -11.19 3.10
CA LYS A 62 -16.96 -11.60 4.50
C LYS A 62 -15.51 -11.89 4.84
N VAL A 63 -14.98 -11.16 5.81
CA VAL A 63 -13.63 -11.32 6.33
C VAL A 63 -13.69 -12.06 7.66
N THR A 64 -12.82 -13.05 7.85
CA THR A 64 -12.66 -13.80 9.11
C THR A 64 -11.17 -13.96 9.43
N GLY A 65 -10.83 -14.28 10.65
CA GLY A 65 -9.46 -14.27 11.17
C GLY A 65 -9.19 -12.99 11.94
N GLN A 66 -7.94 -12.78 12.33
CA GLN A 66 -7.54 -11.68 13.20
C GLN A 66 -6.49 -10.81 12.50
N ILE A 67 -6.61 -9.50 12.67
CA ILE A 67 -5.64 -8.51 12.19
C ILE A 67 -5.29 -7.60 13.36
N LEU A 68 -4.10 -7.79 13.94
CA LEU A 68 -3.62 -6.99 15.06
C LEU A 68 -2.71 -5.87 14.56
N TYR A 69 -3.15 -4.64 14.72
CA TYR A 69 -2.31 -3.46 14.57
C TYR A 69 -1.88 -2.99 15.96
N GLN A 70 -0.58 -3.02 16.23
CA GLN A 70 0.00 -2.71 17.55
C GLN A 70 -0.74 -3.45 18.70
N GLY A 71 -1.06 -4.74 18.49
CA GLY A 71 -1.75 -5.57 19.47
C GLY A 71 -3.27 -5.38 19.56
N ILE A 72 -3.85 -4.43 18.79
CA ILE A 72 -5.29 -4.17 18.77
C ILE A 72 -5.91 -4.79 17.51
N ASP A 73 -6.91 -5.65 17.68
CA ASP A 73 -7.63 -6.24 16.55
C ASP A 73 -8.48 -5.18 15.83
N VAL A 74 -8.11 -4.89 14.58
CA VAL A 74 -8.78 -3.86 13.76
C VAL A 74 -10.19 -4.28 13.33
N ASN A 75 -10.54 -5.57 13.43
CA ASN A 75 -11.85 -6.09 13.05
C ASN A 75 -12.91 -5.98 14.16
N ARG A 76 -12.54 -5.51 15.35
CA ARG A 76 -13.49 -5.31 16.44
C ARG A 76 -14.55 -4.28 16.07
N PRO A 77 -15.83 -4.50 16.45
CA PRO A 77 -16.93 -3.57 16.16
C PRO A 77 -16.73 -2.15 16.70
N GLU A 78 -15.99 -2.03 17.83
CA GLU A 78 -15.74 -0.76 18.52
C GLU A 78 -14.72 0.13 17.79
N ILE A 79 -13.96 -0.44 16.85
CA ILE A 79 -12.92 0.30 16.13
C ILE A 79 -13.55 1.31 15.17
N ASN A 80 -13.21 2.57 15.38
CA ASN A 80 -13.52 3.61 14.40
C ASN A 80 -12.65 3.43 13.16
N VAL A 81 -13.26 2.94 12.08
CA VAL A 81 -12.56 2.62 10.82
C VAL A 81 -11.91 3.86 10.20
N TYR A 82 -12.49 5.04 10.36
CA TYR A 82 -11.92 6.28 9.82
C TYR A 82 -10.65 6.69 10.56
N GLU A 83 -10.64 6.54 11.88
CA GLU A 83 -9.43 6.80 12.68
C GLU A 83 -8.35 5.75 12.38
N MET A 84 -8.70 4.48 12.33
CA MET A 84 -7.77 3.40 12.00
C MET A 84 -7.12 3.61 10.62
N ARG A 85 -7.86 4.07 9.62
CA ARG A 85 -7.34 4.36 8.27
C ARG A 85 -6.40 5.57 8.21
N LYS A 86 -6.31 6.39 9.25
CA LYS A 86 -5.25 7.39 9.35
C LYS A 86 -3.90 6.75 9.65
N HIS A 87 -3.91 5.64 10.38
CA HIS A 87 -2.71 4.87 10.73
C HIS A 87 -2.32 3.84 9.66
N ILE A 88 -3.31 3.28 8.93
CA ILE A 88 -3.10 2.32 7.86
C ILE A 88 -3.65 2.93 6.57
N GLY A 89 -2.81 3.75 5.93
CA GLY A 89 -3.13 4.46 4.69
C GLY A 89 -3.12 3.54 3.47
N MET A 90 -3.79 3.97 2.37
CA MET A 90 -3.83 3.18 1.14
C MET A 90 -3.68 4.04 -0.10
N VAL A 91 -2.86 3.56 -1.04
CA VAL A 91 -2.72 4.06 -2.40
C VAL A 91 -3.26 3.01 -3.36
N PHE A 92 -4.21 3.41 -4.20
CA PHE A 92 -4.91 2.51 -5.13
C PHE A 92 -4.16 2.35 -6.45
N GLN A 93 -4.45 1.28 -7.16
CA GLN A 93 -3.91 0.96 -8.48
C GLN A 93 -4.14 2.08 -9.49
N ARG A 94 -5.37 2.61 -9.55
CA ARG A 94 -5.69 3.77 -10.38
C ARG A 94 -5.58 5.03 -9.54
N PRO A 95 -4.85 6.05 -10.00
CA PRO A 95 -4.81 7.33 -9.34
C PRO A 95 -6.23 7.86 -9.12
N ASN A 96 -6.49 8.33 -7.91
CA ASN A 96 -7.82 8.86 -7.54
C ASN A 96 -7.71 10.22 -6.82
N PRO A 97 -7.06 11.21 -7.43
CA PRO A 97 -7.03 12.54 -6.84
C PRO A 97 -8.45 13.09 -6.74
N PHE A 98 -8.72 13.86 -5.69
CA PHE A 98 -9.98 14.59 -5.60
C PHE A 98 -10.07 15.60 -6.73
N ALA A 99 -11.27 15.85 -7.26
CA ALA A 99 -11.56 16.90 -8.24
C ALA A 99 -11.43 18.30 -7.59
N LYS A 100 -10.26 18.57 -7.04
CA LYS A 100 -9.83 19.78 -6.32
C LYS A 100 -8.44 20.18 -6.80
N SER A 101 -7.91 21.28 -6.27
CA SER A 101 -6.51 21.66 -6.53
C SER A 101 -5.52 20.67 -5.94
N ILE A 102 -4.27 20.72 -6.40
CA ILE A 102 -3.15 19.94 -5.85
C ILE A 102 -3.04 20.21 -4.34
N TYR A 103 -3.02 21.47 -3.95
CA TYR A 103 -2.99 21.93 -2.55
C TYR A 103 -4.11 21.28 -1.73
N ARG A 104 -5.35 21.37 -2.21
CA ARG A 104 -6.52 20.83 -1.49
C ARG A 104 -6.59 19.31 -1.45
N ASN A 105 -5.90 18.60 -2.32
CA ASN A 105 -5.78 17.15 -2.21
C ASN A 105 -5.04 16.75 -0.94
N ILE A 106 -4.07 17.54 -0.49
CA ILE A 106 -3.27 17.27 0.71
C ILE A 106 -3.93 17.87 1.95
N THR A 107 -4.38 19.13 1.87
CA THR A 107 -4.89 19.84 3.06
C THR A 107 -6.25 19.36 3.52
N PHE A 108 -7.03 18.69 2.67
CA PHE A 108 -8.43 18.32 2.96
C PHE A 108 -8.61 17.56 4.27
N ALA A 109 -7.76 16.57 4.55
CA ALA A 109 -7.83 15.79 5.79
C ALA A 109 -7.49 16.65 7.02
N HIS A 110 -6.49 17.50 6.89
CA HIS A 110 -6.02 18.39 7.96
C HIS A 110 -7.02 19.49 8.28
N GLU A 111 -7.60 20.11 7.25
CA GLU A 111 -8.69 21.09 7.43
C GLU A 111 -9.90 20.47 8.15
N ARG A 112 -10.26 19.22 7.79
CA ARG A 112 -11.32 18.46 8.47
C ARG A 112 -10.98 18.08 9.91
N ALA A 113 -9.70 17.87 10.21
CA ALA A 113 -9.19 17.65 11.57
C ALA A 113 -9.07 18.96 12.38
N GLY A 114 -9.46 20.13 11.79
CA GLY A 114 -9.49 21.40 12.49
C GLY A 114 -8.22 22.25 12.36
N VAL A 115 -7.24 21.85 11.52
CA VAL A 115 -6.07 22.69 11.24
C VAL A 115 -6.48 23.90 10.39
N LYS A 116 -6.34 25.09 10.94
CA LYS A 116 -6.73 26.36 10.28
C LYS A 116 -5.53 27.26 9.95
N ASP A 117 -4.40 27.02 10.58
CA ASP A 117 -3.20 27.81 10.35
C ASP A 117 -2.64 27.53 8.95
N LYS A 118 -2.65 28.57 8.11
CA LYS A 118 -2.19 28.48 6.72
C LYS A 118 -0.71 28.10 6.63
N LYS A 119 0.15 28.57 7.54
CA LYS A 119 1.57 28.26 7.53
C LYS A 119 1.80 26.77 7.77
N VAL A 120 1.06 26.19 8.73
CA VAL A 120 1.10 24.74 9.02
C VAL A 120 0.63 23.93 7.81
N LEU A 121 -0.45 24.36 7.14
CA LEU A 121 -0.94 23.69 5.94
C LEU A 121 0.05 23.79 4.77
N ASP A 122 0.68 24.96 4.57
CA ASP A 122 1.69 25.18 3.53
C ASP A 122 2.91 24.24 3.75
N GLU A 123 3.34 24.10 5.00
CA GLU A 123 4.46 23.23 5.41
C GLU A 123 4.14 21.73 5.18
N ILE A 124 2.92 21.31 5.53
CA ILE A 124 2.44 19.94 5.27
C ILE A 124 2.44 19.66 3.76
N VAL A 125 1.92 20.60 2.95
CA VAL A 125 1.85 20.46 1.49
C VAL A 125 3.25 20.32 0.89
N GLU A 126 4.16 21.23 1.23
CA GLU A 126 5.52 21.20 0.70
C GLU A 126 6.23 19.90 1.13
N THR A 127 6.20 19.56 2.41
CA THR A 127 6.86 18.35 2.93
C THR A 127 6.34 17.09 2.24
N SER A 128 5.02 16.93 2.15
CA SER A 128 4.41 15.74 1.53
C SER A 128 4.70 15.63 0.04
N LEU A 129 4.69 16.76 -0.69
CA LEU A 129 5.01 16.77 -2.12
C LEU A 129 6.51 16.50 -2.37
N ARG A 130 7.40 16.97 -1.48
CA ARG A 130 8.83 16.65 -1.55
C ARG A 130 9.08 15.16 -1.30
N GLN A 131 8.49 14.60 -0.25
CA GLN A 131 8.59 13.17 0.06
C GLN A 131 8.06 12.28 -1.08
N ALA A 132 7.03 12.74 -1.80
CA ALA A 132 6.49 12.03 -2.97
C ALA A 132 7.22 12.37 -4.29
N ALA A 133 8.37 13.07 -4.25
CA ALA A 133 9.15 13.50 -5.40
C ALA A 133 8.34 14.28 -6.47
N LEU A 134 7.35 15.09 -6.02
CA LEU A 134 6.45 15.83 -6.90
C LEU A 134 6.61 17.36 -6.80
N TRP A 135 7.19 17.87 -5.70
CA TRP A 135 7.26 19.30 -5.40
C TRP A 135 7.78 20.16 -6.54
N ASP A 136 8.95 19.84 -7.08
CA ASP A 136 9.59 20.67 -8.12
C ASP A 136 8.81 20.75 -9.43
N GLN A 137 7.91 19.79 -9.66
CA GLN A 137 7.07 19.75 -10.85
C GLN A 137 5.77 20.56 -10.70
N VAL A 138 5.33 20.85 -9.45
CA VAL A 138 4.00 21.41 -9.20
C VAL A 138 3.99 22.63 -8.27
N LYS A 139 5.13 23.04 -7.70
CA LYS A 139 5.22 24.13 -6.71
C LYS A 139 4.63 25.45 -7.16
N ASP A 140 4.71 25.76 -8.47
CA ASP A 140 4.19 26.98 -9.05
C ASP A 140 2.69 26.84 -9.44
N ASP A 141 2.12 25.63 -9.35
CA ASP A 141 0.80 25.27 -9.84
C ASP A 141 -0.11 24.65 -8.78
N LEU A 142 0.20 24.83 -7.48
CA LEU A 142 -0.49 24.18 -6.35
C LEU A 142 -2.01 24.42 -6.33
N HIS A 143 -2.48 25.52 -6.88
CA HIS A 143 -3.90 25.86 -6.92
C HIS A 143 -4.60 25.39 -8.21
N LYS A 144 -3.88 24.83 -9.18
CA LYS A 144 -4.48 24.21 -10.37
C LYS A 144 -5.15 22.88 -10.02
N SER A 145 -6.08 22.46 -10.88
CA SER A 145 -6.79 21.20 -10.72
C SER A 145 -5.82 20.00 -10.77
N ALA A 146 -5.92 19.11 -9.77
CA ALA A 146 -5.15 17.87 -9.73
C ALA A 146 -5.44 16.94 -10.92
N LEU A 147 -6.62 17.08 -11.55
CA LEU A 147 -7.00 16.28 -12.72
C LEU A 147 -6.22 16.65 -14.00
N MET A 148 -5.53 17.81 -14.00
CA MET A 148 -4.68 18.23 -15.12
C MET A 148 -3.28 17.60 -15.09
N LEU A 149 -2.91 16.92 -14.01
CA LEU A 149 -1.63 16.24 -13.87
C LEU A 149 -1.58 15.00 -14.76
N SER A 150 -0.37 14.62 -15.19
CA SER A 150 -0.13 13.32 -15.85
C SER A 150 -0.46 12.15 -14.90
N GLY A 151 -0.66 10.95 -15.43
CA GLY A 151 -0.98 9.77 -14.61
C GLY A 151 0.05 9.52 -13.51
N GLY A 152 1.35 9.62 -13.82
CA GLY A 152 2.42 9.47 -12.84
C GLY A 152 2.44 10.58 -11.79
N GLN A 153 2.16 11.82 -12.17
CA GLN A 153 2.03 12.94 -11.23
C GLN A 153 0.78 12.77 -10.33
N GLN A 154 -0.35 12.30 -10.88
CA GLN A 154 -1.55 12.00 -10.10
C GLN A 154 -1.27 10.89 -9.07
N GLN A 155 -0.54 9.85 -9.46
CA GLN A 155 -0.16 8.76 -8.55
C GLN A 155 0.71 9.27 -7.41
N ARG A 156 1.74 10.07 -7.71
CA ARG A 156 2.59 10.69 -6.67
C ARG A 156 1.80 11.67 -5.80
N LEU A 157 0.82 12.39 -6.35
CA LEU A 157 -0.08 13.21 -5.54
C LEU A 157 -0.93 12.36 -4.58
N CYS A 158 -1.43 11.20 -5.03
CA CYS A 158 -2.16 10.27 -4.16
C CYS A 158 -1.26 9.71 -3.03
N ILE A 159 0.03 9.47 -3.33
CA ILE A 159 1.02 9.10 -2.30
C ILE A 159 1.24 10.26 -1.33
N ALA A 160 1.51 11.48 -1.84
CA ALA A 160 1.68 12.68 -1.00
C ALA A 160 0.47 12.89 -0.07
N ARG A 161 -0.74 12.73 -0.59
CA ARG A 161 -1.98 12.80 0.20
C ARG A 161 -2.02 11.73 1.30
N ALA A 162 -1.65 10.49 0.98
CA ALA A 162 -1.68 9.39 1.93
C ALA A 162 -0.65 9.57 3.06
N ILE A 163 0.57 10.03 2.75
CA ILE A 163 1.62 10.23 3.75
C ILE A 163 1.48 11.53 4.54
N SER A 164 0.70 12.50 4.05
CA SER A 164 0.51 13.79 4.74
C SER A 164 -0.05 13.64 6.15
N VAL A 165 -0.87 12.62 6.38
CA VAL A 165 -1.44 12.29 7.69
C VAL A 165 -0.50 11.46 8.57
N LYS A 166 0.72 11.16 8.09
CA LYS A 166 1.77 10.39 8.77
C LYS A 166 1.28 9.02 9.26
N PRO A 167 0.82 8.15 8.35
CA PRO A 167 0.40 6.80 8.72
C PRO A 167 1.62 5.99 9.22
N ASP A 168 1.37 4.96 10.02
CA ASP A 168 2.41 4.00 10.41
C ASP A 168 2.65 2.97 9.30
N ILE A 169 1.60 2.66 8.53
CA ILE A 169 1.60 1.67 7.46
C ILE A 169 1.01 2.29 6.19
N LEU A 170 1.70 2.11 5.07
CA LEU A 170 1.25 2.52 3.75
C LEU A 170 1.02 1.28 2.87
N LEU A 171 -0.23 1.02 2.55
CA LEU A 171 -0.63 -0.04 1.63
C LEU A 171 -0.63 0.50 0.20
N MET A 172 -0.02 -0.24 -0.74
CA MET A 172 0.04 0.15 -2.15
C MET A 172 -0.45 -1.01 -3.03
N ASP A 173 -1.59 -0.82 -3.70
CA ASP A 173 -2.18 -1.81 -4.60
C ASP A 173 -1.74 -1.51 -6.03
N GLU A 174 -0.73 -2.21 -6.55
CA GLU A 174 -0.18 -2.09 -7.90
C GLU A 174 0.10 -0.62 -8.34
N PRO A 175 0.82 0.18 -7.56
CA PRO A 175 0.90 1.63 -7.78
C PRO A 175 1.64 2.02 -9.07
N ALA A 176 2.39 1.12 -9.69
CA ALA A 176 3.15 1.35 -10.92
C ALA A 176 2.46 0.82 -12.18
N SER A 177 1.30 0.15 -12.08
CA SER A 177 0.68 -0.60 -13.20
C SER A 177 0.31 0.24 -14.42
N ALA A 178 0.11 1.56 -14.24
CA ALA A 178 -0.24 2.50 -15.31
C ALA A 178 0.86 3.54 -15.58
N LEU A 179 2.07 3.31 -15.06
CA LEU A 179 3.20 4.23 -15.19
C LEU A 179 4.16 3.79 -16.29
N ASP A 180 4.78 4.77 -16.95
CA ASP A 180 5.92 4.53 -17.81
C ASP A 180 7.17 4.10 -17.01
N PRO A 181 8.23 3.57 -17.67
CA PRO A 181 9.42 3.10 -16.96
C PRO A 181 10.12 4.16 -16.12
N ILE A 182 10.12 5.43 -16.54
CA ILE A 182 10.77 6.53 -15.81
C ILE A 182 9.98 6.84 -14.54
N ALA A 183 8.65 6.97 -14.66
CA ALA A 183 7.78 7.20 -13.53
C ALA A 183 7.80 6.02 -12.53
N THR A 184 7.94 4.78 -13.04
CA THR A 184 8.10 3.58 -12.20
C THR A 184 9.40 3.63 -11.40
N ALA A 185 10.53 3.96 -12.02
CA ALA A 185 11.81 4.10 -11.33
C ALA A 185 11.75 5.19 -10.24
N GLN A 186 11.14 6.34 -10.53
CA GLN A 186 10.94 7.41 -9.55
C GLN A 186 10.04 6.97 -8.39
N LEU A 187 9.03 6.15 -8.64
CA LEU A 187 8.19 5.58 -7.59
C LEU A 187 8.99 4.63 -6.69
N GLU A 188 9.84 3.77 -7.28
CA GLU A 188 10.70 2.84 -6.53
C GLU A 188 11.67 3.62 -5.61
N GLU A 189 12.33 4.66 -6.12
CA GLU A 189 13.19 5.54 -5.33
C GLU A 189 12.40 6.22 -4.19
N THR A 190 11.21 6.72 -4.51
CA THR A 190 10.30 7.33 -3.51
C THR A 190 9.95 6.33 -2.41
N MET A 191 9.64 5.07 -2.73
CA MET A 191 9.33 4.04 -1.74
C MET A 191 10.52 3.74 -0.82
N LEU A 192 11.74 3.67 -1.36
CA LEU A 192 12.95 3.45 -0.58
C LEU A 192 13.23 4.60 0.40
N GLU A 193 12.93 5.84 0.01
CA GLU A 193 13.01 6.99 0.93
C GLU A 193 11.90 6.96 1.99
N LEU A 194 10.65 6.68 1.57
CA LEU A 194 9.50 6.60 2.47
C LEU A 194 9.63 5.49 3.52
N LYS A 195 10.32 4.39 3.20
CA LYS A 195 10.59 3.30 4.14
C LYS A 195 11.27 3.77 5.43
N LYS A 196 12.03 4.85 5.40
CA LYS A 196 12.71 5.40 6.59
C LYS A 196 11.70 5.82 7.68
N ASP A 197 10.51 6.22 7.25
CA ASP A 197 9.46 6.74 8.14
C ASP A 197 8.26 5.79 8.24
N PHE A 198 7.94 5.04 7.19
CA PHE A 198 6.73 4.26 7.04
C PHE A 198 7.02 2.77 6.81
N THR A 199 6.13 1.90 7.29
CA THR A 199 6.08 0.49 6.88
C THR A 199 5.29 0.41 5.57
N ILE A 200 5.80 -0.28 4.55
CA ILE A 200 5.17 -0.34 3.23
C ILE A 200 4.80 -1.77 2.90
N ILE A 201 3.55 -1.99 2.49
CA ILE A 201 3.10 -3.28 1.96
C ILE A 201 2.59 -3.02 0.55
N ILE A 202 3.25 -3.61 -0.45
CA ILE A 202 2.96 -3.37 -1.86
C ILE A 202 2.49 -4.65 -2.54
N VAL A 203 1.40 -4.58 -3.30
CA VAL A 203 1.06 -5.59 -4.31
C VAL A 203 1.68 -5.17 -5.63
N THR A 204 2.38 -6.07 -6.29
CA THR A 204 2.95 -5.81 -7.61
C THR A 204 2.96 -7.05 -8.50
N HIS A 205 2.81 -6.85 -9.80
CA HIS A 205 3.02 -7.88 -10.83
C HIS A 205 4.45 -7.84 -11.40
N SER A 206 5.24 -6.80 -11.07
CA SER A 206 6.61 -6.69 -11.54
C SER A 206 7.57 -7.40 -10.60
N MET A 207 8.10 -8.54 -11.04
CA MET A 207 9.14 -9.26 -10.31
C MET A 207 10.38 -8.40 -10.09
N GLN A 208 10.72 -7.59 -11.09
CA GLN A 208 11.87 -6.67 -11.00
C GLN A 208 11.66 -5.60 -9.93
N GLN A 209 10.45 -5.04 -9.82
CA GLN A 209 10.10 -4.07 -8.78
C GLN A 209 10.18 -4.73 -7.39
N ALA A 210 9.57 -5.90 -7.22
CA ALA A 210 9.64 -6.62 -5.95
C ALA A 210 11.10 -6.91 -5.55
N ALA A 211 11.92 -7.42 -6.48
CA ALA A 211 13.31 -7.77 -6.22
C ALA A 211 14.18 -6.56 -5.84
N ARG A 212 13.92 -5.36 -6.41
CA ARG A 212 14.73 -4.16 -6.14
C ARG A 212 14.27 -3.37 -4.92
N ALA A 213 12.95 -3.31 -4.70
CA ALA A 213 12.37 -2.34 -3.76
C ALA A 213 11.90 -2.96 -2.45
N SER A 214 11.86 -4.29 -2.28
CA SER A 214 11.35 -4.90 -1.05
C SER A 214 12.40 -5.62 -0.21
N ASP A 215 12.17 -5.66 1.10
CA ASP A 215 12.98 -6.43 2.07
C ASP A 215 12.48 -7.87 2.17
N TYR A 216 11.15 -8.03 2.17
CA TYR A 216 10.47 -9.32 2.20
C TYR A 216 9.53 -9.47 1.03
N THR A 217 9.32 -10.70 0.60
CA THR A 217 8.39 -11.02 -0.49
C THR A 217 7.52 -12.21 -0.10
N GLY A 218 6.20 -12.06 -0.30
CA GLY A 218 5.21 -13.13 -0.14
C GLY A 218 4.63 -13.53 -1.50
N PHE A 219 4.72 -14.82 -1.84
CA PHE A 219 4.14 -15.38 -3.05
C PHE A 219 2.75 -15.94 -2.77
N PHE A 220 1.74 -15.41 -3.46
CA PHE A 220 0.35 -15.83 -3.39
C PHE A 220 -0.06 -16.62 -4.62
N TYR A 221 -0.77 -17.74 -4.40
CA TYR A 221 -1.35 -18.55 -5.46
C TYR A 221 -2.70 -19.14 -5.03
N LEU A 222 -3.74 -18.95 -5.83
CA LEU A 222 -5.11 -19.45 -5.61
C LEU A 222 -5.69 -19.19 -4.20
N GLY A 223 -5.37 -18.05 -3.61
CA GLY A 223 -5.85 -17.64 -2.30
C GLY A 223 -4.98 -18.07 -1.12
N ASP A 224 -3.90 -18.79 -1.37
CA ASP A 224 -2.93 -19.22 -0.38
C ASP A 224 -1.66 -18.36 -0.40
N LEU A 225 -1.05 -18.14 0.76
CA LEU A 225 0.33 -17.68 0.88
C LEU A 225 1.25 -18.90 0.77
N ILE A 226 1.90 -19.05 -0.37
CA ILE A 226 2.73 -20.23 -0.68
C ILE A 226 4.08 -20.14 0.03
N GLU A 227 4.74 -18.98 -0.07
CA GLU A 227 6.03 -18.77 0.55
C GLU A 227 6.19 -17.31 0.97
N TYR A 228 6.87 -17.08 2.10
CA TYR A 228 7.23 -15.75 2.59
C TYR A 228 8.63 -15.82 3.20
N ASP A 229 9.54 -14.99 2.69
CA ASP A 229 10.91 -14.90 3.20
C ASP A 229 11.52 -13.54 2.78
N LYS A 230 12.78 -13.31 3.16
CA LYS A 230 13.56 -12.19 2.61
C LYS A 230 13.52 -12.21 1.09
N THR A 231 13.40 -11.06 0.49
CA THR A 231 13.32 -10.92 -0.97
C THR A 231 14.48 -11.62 -1.69
N SER A 232 15.71 -11.49 -1.16
CA SER A 232 16.87 -12.20 -1.71
C SER A 232 16.69 -13.73 -1.74
N ASN A 233 16.06 -14.31 -0.71
CA ASN A 233 15.81 -15.76 -0.67
C ASN A 233 14.76 -16.17 -1.68
N ILE A 234 13.64 -15.43 -1.77
CA ILE A 234 12.55 -15.72 -2.73
C ILE A 234 13.06 -15.71 -4.17
N PHE A 235 13.93 -14.75 -4.53
CA PHE A 235 14.40 -14.61 -5.92
C PHE A 235 15.64 -15.41 -6.28
N GLN A 236 16.44 -15.84 -5.29
CA GLN A 236 17.70 -16.55 -5.54
C GLN A 236 17.68 -18.02 -5.06
N ASN A 237 16.95 -18.32 -3.99
CA ASN A 237 16.96 -19.61 -3.30
C ASN A 237 15.57 -19.92 -2.71
N ALA A 238 14.51 -19.82 -3.52
CA ALA A 238 13.16 -20.19 -3.10
C ALA A 238 13.12 -21.62 -2.57
N LYS A 239 12.46 -21.85 -1.44
CA LYS A 239 12.35 -23.16 -0.80
C LYS A 239 11.40 -24.08 -1.56
N LEU A 240 10.38 -23.49 -2.23
CA LEU A 240 9.36 -24.23 -2.95
C LEU A 240 9.58 -24.10 -4.47
N GLN A 241 9.47 -25.22 -5.18
CA GLN A 241 9.62 -25.26 -6.63
C GLN A 241 8.62 -24.34 -7.32
N SER A 242 7.37 -24.29 -6.85
CA SER A 242 6.34 -23.40 -7.39
C SER A 242 6.70 -21.91 -7.29
N THR A 243 7.36 -21.51 -6.21
CA THR A 243 7.87 -20.13 -6.06
C THR A 243 8.99 -19.87 -7.05
N ASN A 244 9.95 -20.81 -7.16
CA ASN A 244 11.06 -20.70 -8.10
C ASN A 244 10.55 -20.60 -9.55
N ASP A 245 9.62 -21.45 -9.93
CA ASP A 245 9.02 -21.45 -11.28
C ASP A 245 8.32 -20.13 -11.57
N TYR A 246 7.62 -19.55 -10.58
CA TYR A 246 6.95 -18.26 -10.73
C TYR A 246 7.93 -17.11 -10.94
N VAL A 247 8.96 -17.00 -10.10
CA VAL A 247 9.92 -15.87 -10.17
C VAL A 247 10.88 -15.97 -11.36
N THR A 248 11.09 -17.18 -11.91
CA THR A 248 11.91 -17.41 -13.12
C THR A 248 11.10 -17.38 -14.43
N GLY A 249 9.77 -17.22 -14.34
CA GLY A 249 8.89 -17.15 -15.52
C GLY A 249 8.53 -18.51 -16.14
N HIS A 250 8.77 -19.61 -15.45
CA HIS A 250 8.43 -20.98 -15.88
C HIS A 250 7.09 -21.47 -15.30
N PHE A 251 6.31 -20.58 -14.74
CA PHE A 251 5.05 -20.88 -14.09
C PHE A 251 3.89 -20.87 -15.11
N GLY A 252 3.30 -22.05 -15.41
CA GLY A 252 2.17 -22.17 -16.35
C GLY A 252 1.81 -23.63 -16.59
#